data_a270a8e8531688067f13f646e61e0b71
#
_entry.id   a270a8e8531688067f13f646e61e0b71
#
_cell.length_a   1.000
_cell.length_b   1.000
_cell.length_c   1.000
_cell.angle_alpha   90.00
_cell.angle_beta   90.00
_cell.angle_gamma   90.00
#
_symmetry.space_group_name_H-M   'P 1'
#
loop_
_entity.id
_entity.type
_entity.pdbx_description
1 polymer ?
#
loop_
_entity_poly.entity_id
_entity_poly.type
_entity_poly.pdbx_seq_one_letter_code
_entity_poly.pdbx_strand_id
1 'polypeptide(L)'
;MLYLKLLKDSSIPHDQVKHHVQKWFVLSTLTGRYVGSPESVMSRDIRLINEKGFINFFYEIEASVLSDTFWDISLPQNLETTSTNSPAFNTFLAAQINLNCNSLFMHGTMISDLINISGDVHHIFPKAYLKNNGIDTKGRYNQVANFTYLDTQVNKAISDDAPNIYFQSALEQCDKKNIAFGNIFERDALMKNLSENAIPESIVSMTVENYDDFLADRRKLMAQLMMRYYKGL
;
A
#
# COMPACT_ATOMS: atom_id res chain seq x y z
N MET A 1 -25.11 -7.06 5.49
CA MET A 1 -26.14 -7.96 4.89
C MET A 1 -25.56 -9.30 4.46
N LEU A 2 -24.54 -9.35 3.55
CA LEU A 2 -23.91 -10.60 3.09
C LEU A 2 -23.40 -11.46 4.25
N TYR A 3 -22.63 -10.90 5.18
CA TYR A 3 -22.11 -11.61 6.36
C TYR A 3 -23.21 -12.32 7.16
N LEU A 4 -24.31 -11.62 7.46
CA LEU A 4 -25.43 -12.19 8.22
C LEU A 4 -26.19 -13.29 7.44
N LYS A 5 -26.22 -13.19 6.10
CA LYS A 5 -26.82 -14.22 5.26
C LYS A 5 -25.93 -15.47 5.23
N LEU A 6 -24.62 -15.30 5.11
CA LEU A 6 -23.66 -16.42 5.09
C LEU A 6 -23.56 -17.13 6.43
N LEU A 7 -23.72 -16.42 7.57
CA LEU A 7 -23.79 -17.06 8.90
C LEU A 7 -24.96 -18.04 9.05
N LYS A 8 -26.01 -17.88 8.24
CA LYS A 8 -27.17 -18.80 8.23
C LYS A 8 -27.04 -19.93 7.21
N ASP A 9 -26.01 -19.89 6.36
CA ASP A 9 -25.74 -20.91 5.38
C ASP A 9 -24.92 -22.04 6.01
N SER A 10 -25.55 -23.18 6.26
CA SER A 10 -24.90 -24.34 6.88
C SER A 10 -23.84 -24.99 6.00
N SER A 11 -23.73 -24.60 4.73
CA SER A 11 -22.69 -25.10 3.80
C SER A 11 -21.33 -24.44 4.00
N ILE A 12 -21.26 -23.32 4.75
CA ILE A 12 -20.03 -22.59 5.02
C ILE A 12 -19.73 -22.67 6.52
N PRO A 13 -18.56 -23.21 6.93
CA PRO A 13 -18.13 -23.17 8.32
C PRO A 13 -18.07 -21.73 8.85
N HIS A 14 -18.57 -21.50 10.06
CA HIS A 14 -18.73 -20.16 10.63
C HIS A 14 -17.38 -19.40 10.74
N ASP A 15 -16.29 -20.11 11.01
CA ASP A 15 -14.93 -19.56 11.07
C ASP A 15 -14.45 -19.04 9.70
N GLN A 16 -14.93 -19.65 8.60
CA GLN A 16 -14.59 -19.26 7.25
C GLN A 16 -15.44 -18.08 6.72
N VAL A 17 -16.62 -17.83 7.29
CA VAL A 17 -17.49 -16.73 6.81
C VAL A 17 -16.80 -15.39 6.89
N LYS A 18 -16.12 -15.10 8.01
CA LYS A 18 -15.37 -13.83 8.18
C LYS A 18 -14.28 -13.68 7.11
N HIS A 19 -13.48 -14.71 6.92
CA HIS A 19 -12.40 -14.75 5.93
C HIS A 19 -12.92 -14.46 4.50
N HIS A 20 -13.96 -15.18 4.06
CA HIS A 20 -14.51 -14.98 2.71
C HIS A 20 -15.15 -13.58 2.53
N VAL A 21 -15.78 -13.04 3.58
CA VAL A 21 -16.34 -11.68 3.52
C VAL A 21 -15.23 -10.62 3.46
N GLN A 22 -14.15 -10.80 4.20
CA GLN A 22 -12.98 -9.91 4.14
C GLN A 22 -12.35 -9.94 2.74
N LYS A 23 -12.09 -11.15 2.20
CA LYS A 23 -11.57 -11.30 0.83
C LYS A 23 -12.49 -10.68 -0.22
N TRP A 24 -13.80 -10.91 -0.11
CA TRP A 24 -14.77 -10.30 -1.04
C TRP A 24 -14.78 -8.78 -0.97
N PHE A 25 -14.68 -8.22 0.23
CA PHE A 25 -14.60 -6.77 0.41
C PHE A 25 -13.36 -6.19 -0.26
N VAL A 26 -12.19 -6.78 -0.02
CA VAL A 26 -10.92 -6.30 -0.62
C VAL A 26 -10.95 -6.48 -2.14
N LEU A 27 -11.36 -7.66 -2.65
CA LEU A 27 -11.49 -7.93 -4.08
C LEU A 27 -12.39 -6.92 -4.77
N SER A 28 -13.61 -6.71 -4.24
CA SER A 28 -14.58 -5.80 -4.85
C SER A 28 -14.11 -4.33 -4.81
N THR A 29 -13.35 -3.96 -3.78
CA THR A 29 -12.75 -2.62 -3.65
C THR A 29 -11.64 -2.42 -4.68
N LEU A 30 -10.70 -3.37 -4.77
CA LEU A 30 -9.55 -3.28 -5.69
C LEU A 30 -9.97 -3.29 -7.16
N THR A 31 -10.97 -4.07 -7.50
CA THR A 31 -11.44 -4.21 -8.89
C THR A 31 -12.48 -3.18 -9.28
N GLY A 32 -12.92 -2.32 -8.35
CA GLY A 32 -13.99 -1.36 -8.60
C GLY A 32 -15.32 -2.03 -8.98
N ARG A 33 -15.56 -3.28 -8.51
CA ARG A 33 -16.68 -4.13 -8.95
C ARG A 33 -18.05 -3.44 -8.87
N TYR A 34 -18.23 -2.58 -7.89
CA TYR A 34 -19.51 -1.87 -7.67
C TYR A 34 -19.44 -0.38 -8.01
N VAL A 35 -18.46 0.02 -8.84
CA VAL A 35 -18.36 1.39 -9.38
C VAL A 35 -19.16 1.50 -10.68
N GLY A 36 -19.84 2.62 -10.88
CA GLY A 36 -20.62 2.90 -12.09
C GLY A 36 -22.09 2.49 -11.96
N SER A 37 -22.41 1.20 -12.06
CA SER A 37 -23.80 0.69 -11.97
C SER A 37 -23.95 -0.33 -10.83
N PRO A 38 -23.84 0.08 -9.57
CA PRO A 38 -23.79 -0.82 -8.42
C PRO A 38 -25.02 -1.71 -8.31
N GLU A 39 -26.21 -1.18 -8.52
CA GLU A 39 -27.48 -1.91 -8.40
C GLU A 39 -27.58 -3.09 -9.38
N SER A 40 -27.22 -2.86 -10.64
CA SER A 40 -27.26 -3.91 -11.69
C SER A 40 -26.25 -5.02 -11.40
N VAL A 41 -25.02 -4.64 -10.99
CA VAL A 41 -23.95 -5.60 -10.65
C VAL A 41 -24.33 -6.39 -9.40
N MET A 42 -24.82 -5.74 -8.35
CA MET A 42 -25.26 -6.42 -7.11
C MET A 42 -26.42 -7.37 -7.39
N SER A 43 -27.42 -6.96 -8.19
CA SER A 43 -28.55 -7.83 -8.55
C SER A 43 -28.09 -9.07 -9.30
N ARG A 44 -27.16 -8.92 -10.26
CA ARG A 44 -26.54 -10.05 -10.96
C ARG A 44 -25.78 -10.96 -10.00
N ASP A 45 -24.98 -10.41 -9.12
CA ASP A 45 -24.18 -11.17 -8.17
C ASP A 45 -25.05 -11.95 -7.19
N ILE A 46 -26.13 -11.34 -6.68
CA ILE A 46 -27.10 -12.01 -5.81
C ILE A 46 -27.76 -13.19 -6.54
N ARG A 47 -28.14 -13.02 -7.81
CA ARG A 47 -28.69 -14.10 -8.61
C ARG A 47 -27.70 -15.25 -8.76
N LEU A 48 -26.46 -14.97 -9.17
CA LEU A 48 -25.40 -15.97 -9.32
C LEU A 48 -25.07 -16.70 -8.01
N ILE A 49 -25.06 -15.98 -6.88
CA ILE A 49 -24.88 -16.57 -5.56
C ILE A 49 -26.04 -17.53 -5.21
N ASN A 50 -27.28 -17.16 -5.54
CA ASN A 50 -28.42 -18.03 -5.31
C ASN A 50 -28.42 -19.29 -6.22
N GLU A 51 -27.88 -19.19 -7.43
CA GLU A 51 -27.79 -20.31 -8.38
C GLU A 51 -26.71 -21.34 -8.02
N LYS A 52 -25.52 -20.89 -7.63
CA LYS A 52 -24.34 -21.77 -7.45
C LYS A 52 -23.69 -21.75 -6.07
N GLY A 53 -24.22 -20.97 -5.13
CA GLY A 53 -23.65 -20.76 -3.80
C GLY A 53 -22.54 -19.72 -3.81
N PHE A 54 -22.33 -19.09 -2.62
CA PHE A 54 -21.35 -18.00 -2.49
C PHE A 54 -19.91 -18.44 -2.77
N ILE A 55 -19.50 -19.60 -2.28
CA ILE A 55 -18.11 -20.06 -2.40
C ILE A 55 -17.71 -20.28 -3.86
N ASN A 56 -18.53 -20.99 -4.64
CA ASN A 56 -18.25 -21.22 -6.05
C ASN A 56 -18.23 -19.90 -6.84
N PHE A 57 -19.20 -19.02 -6.58
CA PHE A 57 -19.26 -17.70 -7.15
C PHE A 57 -18.00 -16.88 -6.83
N PHE A 58 -17.57 -16.90 -5.55
CA PHE A 58 -16.38 -16.16 -5.09
C PHE A 58 -15.13 -16.60 -5.85
N TYR A 59 -14.83 -17.91 -5.88
CA TYR A 59 -13.62 -18.41 -6.53
C TYR A 59 -13.62 -18.19 -8.04
N GLU A 60 -14.77 -18.28 -8.72
CA GLU A 60 -14.86 -17.97 -10.15
C GLU A 60 -14.55 -16.48 -10.41
N ILE A 61 -15.09 -15.59 -9.61
CA ILE A 61 -14.81 -14.16 -9.75
C ILE A 61 -13.34 -13.86 -9.41
N GLU A 62 -12.82 -14.40 -8.30
CA GLU A 62 -11.43 -14.22 -7.89
C GLU A 62 -10.46 -14.63 -9.01
N ALA A 63 -10.62 -15.82 -9.55
CA ALA A 63 -9.78 -16.32 -10.65
C ALA A 63 -9.90 -15.47 -11.93
N SER A 64 -11.07 -14.91 -12.20
CA SER A 64 -11.31 -14.07 -13.38
C SER A 64 -10.70 -12.69 -13.29
N VAL A 65 -10.69 -12.06 -12.10
CA VAL A 65 -10.33 -10.63 -11.95
C VAL A 65 -8.99 -10.38 -11.29
N LEU A 66 -8.47 -11.31 -10.47
CA LEU A 66 -7.18 -11.18 -9.78
C LEU A 66 -6.10 -12.04 -10.44
N SER A 67 -5.98 -11.96 -11.77
CA SER A 67 -4.93 -12.61 -12.55
C SER A 67 -3.54 -12.01 -12.27
N ASP A 68 -2.48 -12.67 -12.71
CA ASP A 68 -1.12 -12.13 -12.65
C ASP A 68 -1.04 -10.76 -13.34
N THR A 69 -1.71 -10.60 -14.50
CA THR A 69 -1.82 -9.32 -15.20
C THR A 69 -2.45 -8.22 -14.34
N PHE A 70 -3.44 -8.57 -13.50
CA PHE A 70 -4.01 -7.59 -12.57
C PHE A 70 -2.97 -7.10 -11.55
N TRP A 71 -2.22 -8.02 -10.93
CA TRP A 71 -1.24 -7.68 -9.91
C TRP A 71 -0.01 -6.96 -10.47
N ASP A 72 0.47 -7.37 -11.64
CA ASP A 72 1.71 -6.89 -12.22
C ASP A 72 1.55 -5.63 -13.08
N ILE A 73 0.35 -5.39 -13.63
CA ILE A 73 0.08 -4.29 -14.57
C ILE A 73 -1.06 -3.40 -14.09
N SER A 74 -2.28 -3.95 -13.93
CA SER A 74 -3.46 -3.12 -13.71
C SER A 74 -3.44 -2.42 -12.36
N LEU A 75 -3.04 -3.11 -11.29
CA LEU A 75 -2.97 -2.51 -9.96
C LEU A 75 -1.88 -1.45 -9.83
N PRO A 76 -0.63 -1.64 -10.34
CA PRO A 76 0.34 -0.55 -10.45
C PRO A 76 -0.18 0.67 -11.20
N GLN A 77 -0.91 0.49 -12.30
CA GLN A 77 -1.56 1.60 -13.04
C GLN A 77 -2.64 2.30 -12.19
N ASN A 78 -3.44 1.57 -11.43
CA ASN A 78 -4.45 2.15 -10.53
C ASN A 78 -3.82 2.96 -9.38
N LEU A 79 -2.54 2.74 -9.07
CA LEU A 79 -1.74 3.53 -8.11
C LEU A 79 -1.16 4.80 -8.75
N GLU A 80 -1.35 5.02 -10.06
CA GLU A 80 -0.98 6.26 -10.75
C GLU A 80 -2.01 7.35 -10.49
N THR A 81 -2.05 7.83 -9.27
CA THR A 81 -3.04 8.81 -8.80
C THR A 81 -2.47 9.72 -7.74
N THR A 82 -3.07 10.90 -7.60
CA THR A 82 -2.80 11.86 -6.52
C THR A 82 -3.80 11.75 -5.37
N SER A 83 -4.82 10.90 -5.52
CA SER A 83 -5.91 10.79 -4.54
C SER A 83 -5.54 9.85 -3.39
N THR A 84 -5.35 10.41 -2.20
CA THR A 84 -5.17 9.65 -0.95
C THR A 84 -6.42 8.87 -0.54
N ASN A 85 -7.58 9.18 -1.14
CA ASN A 85 -8.83 8.45 -0.92
C ASN A 85 -9.08 7.38 -1.99
N SER A 86 -8.10 7.10 -2.87
CA SER A 86 -8.27 6.07 -3.88
C SER A 86 -8.39 4.68 -3.24
N PRO A 87 -9.25 3.78 -3.78
CA PRO A 87 -9.39 2.42 -3.26
C PRO A 87 -8.05 1.65 -3.21
N ALA A 88 -7.21 1.82 -4.24
CA ALA A 88 -5.90 1.19 -4.30
C ALA A 88 -4.97 1.67 -3.17
N PHE A 89 -4.87 2.98 -2.92
CA PHE A 89 -4.03 3.50 -1.84
C PHE A 89 -4.56 3.11 -0.45
N ASN A 90 -5.88 3.17 -0.24
CA ASN A 90 -6.49 2.71 1.02
C ASN A 90 -6.25 1.22 1.27
N THR A 91 -6.27 0.38 0.22
CA THR A 91 -5.96 -1.04 0.36
C THR A 91 -4.47 -1.26 0.63
N PHE A 92 -3.57 -0.44 0.08
CA PHE A 92 -2.15 -0.46 0.43
C PHE A 92 -1.92 -0.15 1.92
N LEU A 93 -2.58 0.88 2.45
CA LEU A 93 -2.51 1.20 3.89
C LEU A 93 -3.09 0.06 4.75
N ALA A 94 -4.22 -0.53 4.34
CA ALA A 94 -4.78 -1.69 5.02
C ALA A 94 -3.82 -2.89 5.01
N ALA A 95 -3.09 -3.11 3.92
CA ALA A 95 -2.06 -4.14 3.83
C ALA A 95 -0.92 -3.87 4.82
N GLN A 96 -0.40 -2.64 4.89
CA GLN A 96 0.64 -2.27 5.84
C GLN A 96 0.20 -2.45 7.31
N ILE A 97 -1.04 -2.06 7.64
CA ILE A 97 -1.61 -2.24 8.99
C ILE A 97 -1.72 -3.73 9.32
N ASN A 98 -2.30 -4.53 8.43
CA ASN A 98 -2.52 -5.96 8.67
C ASN A 98 -1.20 -6.74 8.81
N LEU A 99 -0.18 -6.35 8.03
CA LEU A 99 1.14 -6.95 8.04
C LEU A 99 2.05 -6.40 9.17
N ASN A 100 1.53 -5.53 10.04
CA ASN A 100 2.25 -4.88 11.13
C ASN A 100 3.54 -4.19 10.67
N CYS A 101 3.47 -3.46 9.55
CA CYS A 101 4.59 -2.72 9.02
C CYS A 101 4.98 -1.55 9.92
N ASN A 102 6.29 -1.38 10.13
CA ASN A 102 6.82 -0.23 10.85
C ASN A 102 6.87 1.00 9.95
N SER A 103 6.75 2.17 10.57
CA SER A 103 7.02 3.45 9.93
C SER A 103 8.46 3.49 9.38
N LEU A 104 8.67 4.24 8.31
CA LEU A 104 9.99 4.37 7.69
C LEU A 104 11.01 4.89 8.70
N PHE A 105 12.20 4.24 8.73
CA PHE A 105 13.32 4.47 9.66
C PHE A 105 13.04 4.21 11.15
N MET A 106 11.88 3.64 11.46
CA MET A 106 11.51 3.33 12.85
C MET A 106 11.40 1.82 13.07
N HIS A 107 11.85 1.36 14.23
CA HIS A 107 11.58 0.04 14.77
C HIS A 107 10.66 0.17 15.97
N GLY A 108 9.55 -0.57 15.99
CA GLY A 108 8.56 -0.54 17.06
C GLY A 108 7.51 0.57 16.97
N THR A 109 7.56 1.44 15.95
CA THR A 109 6.50 2.41 15.66
C THR A 109 5.73 1.94 14.43
N MET A 110 4.50 1.47 14.64
CA MET A 110 3.68 0.92 13.57
C MET A 110 3.04 2.02 12.73
N ILE A 111 2.83 1.75 11.44
CA ILE A 111 2.05 2.65 10.56
C ILE A 111 0.63 2.85 11.09
N SER A 112 0.01 1.80 11.68
CA SER A 112 -1.29 1.91 12.34
C SER A 112 -1.34 2.97 13.44
N ASP A 113 -0.25 3.12 14.20
CA ASP A 113 -0.19 4.10 15.30
C ASP A 113 -0.16 5.52 14.74
N LEU A 114 0.65 5.76 13.69
CA LEU A 114 0.75 7.07 13.04
C LEU A 114 -0.57 7.49 12.38
N ILE A 115 -1.28 6.58 11.73
CA ILE A 115 -2.59 6.86 11.13
C ILE A 115 -3.60 7.27 12.22
N ASN A 116 -3.61 6.59 13.37
CA ASN A 116 -4.54 6.86 14.46
C ASN A 116 -4.30 8.22 15.16
N ILE A 117 -3.05 8.67 15.24
CA ILE A 117 -2.70 9.97 15.84
C ILE A 117 -2.65 11.12 14.83
N SER A 118 -3.22 10.93 13.64
CA SER A 118 -3.20 11.91 12.54
C SER A 118 -1.78 12.27 12.08
N GLY A 119 -0.91 11.25 11.98
CA GLY A 119 0.44 11.40 11.45
C GLY A 119 0.42 12.00 10.04
N ASP A 120 1.39 12.86 9.76
CA ASP A 120 1.49 13.52 8.46
C ASP A 120 1.88 12.53 7.36
N VAL A 121 1.23 12.65 6.22
CA VAL A 121 1.66 12.00 4.98
C VAL A 121 2.89 12.76 4.48
N HIS A 122 4.02 12.08 4.44
CA HIS A 122 5.28 12.62 3.98
C HIS A 122 5.59 12.22 2.53
N HIS A 123 6.31 13.08 1.81
CA HIS A 123 6.82 12.80 0.47
C HIS A 123 8.21 12.18 0.55
N ILE A 124 8.40 10.96 0.00
CA ILE A 124 9.71 10.30 -0.03
C ILE A 124 10.72 11.11 -0.86
N PHE A 125 10.30 11.61 -2.02
CA PHE A 125 11.00 12.70 -2.70
C PHE A 125 10.39 14.02 -2.19
N PRO A 126 11.08 14.78 -1.33
CA PRO A 126 10.50 15.96 -0.70
C PRO A 126 9.95 16.95 -1.71
N LYS A 127 8.79 17.51 -1.40
CA LYS A 127 8.09 18.43 -2.31
C LYS A 127 8.94 19.64 -2.71
N ALA A 128 9.69 20.22 -1.77
CA ALA A 128 10.56 21.35 -2.06
C ALA A 128 11.72 20.91 -2.95
N TYR A 129 12.34 19.75 -2.69
CA TYR A 129 13.37 19.18 -3.54
C TYR A 129 12.89 19.01 -5.00
N LEU A 130 11.71 18.40 -5.19
CA LEU A 130 11.14 18.21 -6.53
C LEU A 130 10.89 19.54 -7.25
N LYS A 131 10.30 20.51 -6.55
CA LYS A 131 10.03 21.85 -7.14
C LYS A 131 11.30 22.58 -7.54
N ASN A 132 12.32 22.55 -6.69
CA ASN A 132 13.60 23.19 -6.95
C ASN A 132 14.34 22.56 -8.15
N ASN A 133 13.95 21.34 -8.52
CA ASN A 133 14.51 20.60 -9.66
C ASN A 133 13.52 20.49 -10.86
N GLY A 134 12.54 21.39 -10.97
CA GLY A 134 11.67 21.54 -12.14
C GLY A 134 10.42 20.63 -12.16
N ILE A 135 10.15 19.90 -11.07
CA ILE A 135 8.91 19.11 -10.91
C ILE A 135 7.96 19.90 -10.00
N ASP A 136 7.32 20.94 -10.53
CA ASP A 136 6.52 21.91 -9.78
C ASP A 136 5.00 21.70 -9.86
N THR A 137 4.53 20.85 -10.77
CA THR A 137 3.09 20.60 -10.93
C THR A 137 2.57 19.64 -9.87
N LYS A 138 1.42 20.01 -9.25
CA LYS A 138 0.80 19.23 -8.16
C LYS A 138 0.51 17.78 -8.59
N GLY A 139 0.10 17.57 -9.83
CA GLY A 139 -0.18 16.23 -10.38
C GLY A 139 1.06 15.33 -10.42
N ARG A 140 2.26 15.90 -10.53
CA ARG A 140 3.51 15.14 -10.56
C ARG A 140 4.04 14.85 -9.17
N TYR A 141 4.24 15.85 -8.30
CA TYR A 141 4.86 15.61 -6.99
C TYR A 141 3.93 14.95 -5.96
N ASN A 142 2.60 15.08 -6.08
CA ASN A 142 1.63 14.49 -5.16
C ASN A 142 1.15 13.09 -5.57
N GLN A 143 1.97 12.29 -6.22
CA GLN A 143 1.63 10.89 -6.51
C GLN A 143 1.57 10.06 -5.23
N VAL A 144 0.55 9.17 -5.09
CA VAL A 144 0.45 8.31 -3.90
C VAL A 144 1.67 7.39 -3.74
N ALA A 145 2.31 7.03 -4.84
CA ALA A 145 3.58 6.31 -4.82
C ALA A 145 4.78 7.17 -4.33
N ASN A 146 4.60 8.45 -4.06
CA ASN A 146 5.58 9.30 -3.37
C ASN A 146 5.24 9.50 -1.88
N PHE A 147 4.16 8.91 -1.36
CA PHE A 147 3.70 9.12 0.01
C PHE A 147 4.12 7.97 0.93
N THR A 148 4.48 8.32 2.16
CA THR A 148 4.65 7.40 3.28
C THR A 148 4.18 8.05 4.57
N TYR A 149 3.86 7.25 5.59
CA TYR A 149 3.66 7.75 6.95
C TYR A 149 4.99 7.76 7.68
N LEU A 150 5.33 8.90 8.27
CA LEU A 150 6.61 9.13 8.90
C LEU A 150 6.42 9.77 10.29
N ASP A 151 7.27 9.39 11.23
CA ASP A 151 7.36 10.07 12.52
C ASP A 151 7.72 11.55 12.34
N THR A 152 7.10 12.43 13.11
CA THR A 152 7.28 13.89 12.96
C THR A 152 8.73 14.33 13.20
N GLN A 153 9.47 13.70 14.10
CA GLN A 153 10.87 14.06 14.36
C GLN A 153 11.76 13.60 13.21
N VAL A 154 11.52 12.39 12.69
CA VAL A 154 12.22 11.87 11.50
C VAL A 154 11.93 12.77 10.29
N ASN A 155 10.68 13.17 10.08
CA ASN A 155 10.30 14.09 9.01
C ASN A 155 11.04 15.43 9.09
N LYS A 156 11.16 16.01 10.29
CA LYS A 156 11.90 17.26 10.51
C LYS A 156 13.40 17.09 10.26
N ALA A 157 13.98 15.95 10.61
CA ALA A 157 15.39 15.68 10.40
C ALA A 157 15.74 15.49 8.91
N ILE A 158 14.86 14.87 8.12
CA ILE A 158 15.02 14.73 6.67
C ILE A 158 14.88 16.06 5.95
N SER A 159 13.98 16.93 6.40
CA SER A 159 13.73 18.24 5.79
C SER A 159 13.49 18.12 4.26
N ASP A 160 14.26 18.87 3.46
CA ASP A 160 14.17 18.92 2.00
C ASP A 160 15.33 18.20 1.30
N ASP A 161 16.07 17.36 2.02
CA ASP A 161 17.21 16.63 1.47
C ASP A 161 16.81 15.67 0.34
N ALA A 162 17.67 15.57 -0.65
CA ALA A 162 17.48 14.58 -1.72
C ALA A 162 17.44 13.15 -1.17
N PRO A 163 16.64 12.23 -1.75
CA PRO A 163 16.54 10.85 -1.26
C PRO A 163 17.89 10.15 -1.11
N ASN A 164 18.77 10.25 -2.08
CA ASN A 164 20.11 9.67 -2.00
C ASN A 164 20.93 10.18 -0.80
N ILE A 165 20.70 11.39 -0.33
CA ILE A 165 21.42 11.96 0.81
C ILE A 165 20.89 11.37 2.13
N TYR A 166 19.59 11.44 2.37
CA TYR A 166 19.06 10.99 3.66
C TYR A 166 18.98 9.46 3.77
N PHE A 167 18.77 8.70 2.67
CA PHE A 167 18.89 7.24 2.72
C PHE A 167 20.33 6.79 2.89
N GLN A 168 21.29 7.51 2.31
CA GLN A 168 22.71 7.24 2.58
C GLN A 168 23.07 7.50 4.04
N SER A 169 22.54 8.57 4.64
CA SER A 169 22.70 8.86 6.08
C SER A 169 22.13 7.73 6.96
N ALA A 170 21.00 7.12 6.56
CA ALA A 170 20.45 5.96 7.26
C ALA A 170 21.35 4.72 7.15
N LEU A 171 21.98 4.49 5.99
CA LEU A 171 22.97 3.42 5.82
C LEU A 171 24.21 3.67 6.69
N GLU A 172 24.72 4.90 6.68
CA GLU A 172 25.87 5.28 7.51
C GLU A 172 25.56 5.15 9.01
N GLN A 173 24.33 5.43 9.44
CA GLN A 173 23.88 5.19 10.81
C GLN A 173 24.01 3.71 11.17
N CYS A 174 23.66 2.80 10.27
CA CYS A 174 23.83 1.36 10.51
C CYS A 174 25.30 0.97 10.66
N ASP A 175 26.20 1.57 9.88
CA ASP A 175 27.63 1.23 9.88
C ASP A 175 28.38 1.86 11.07
N LYS A 176 28.13 3.15 11.31
CA LYS A 176 28.88 3.95 12.30
C LYS A 176 28.21 4.00 13.67
N LYS A 177 26.96 3.52 13.78
CA LYS A 177 26.12 3.58 14.99
C LYS A 177 25.89 5.01 15.51
N ASN A 178 26.07 6.03 14.65
CA ASN A 178 25.79 7.42 14.95
C ASN A 178 24.39 7.76 14.52
N ILE A 179 23.56 8.31 15.43
CA ILE A 179 22.16 8.63 15.15
C ILE A 179 22.07 9.80 14.15
N ALA A 180 21.51 9.53 12.97
CA ALA A 180 21.05 10.57 12.04
C ALA A 180 19.57 10.86 12.27
N PHE A 181 18.73 9.81 12.27
CA PHE A 181 17.30 9.87 12.56
C PHE A 181 16.74 8.46 12.79
N GLY A 182 15.57 8.40 13.45
CA GLY A 182 14.95 7.11 13.77
C GLY A 182 15.78 6.24 14.73
N ASN A 183 15.53 4.93 14.71
CA ASN A 183 16.16 4.00 15.65
C ASN A 183 16.57 2.65 15.02
N ILE A 184 16.83 2.63 13.71
CA ILE A 184 17.31 1.43 13.02
C ILE A 184 18.82 1.52 12.85
N PHE A 185 19.56 0.56 13.43
CA PHE A 185 21.03 0.53 13.47
C PHE A 185 21.65 -0.70 12.78
N GLU A 186 20.82 -1.58 12.21
CA GLU A 186 21.28 -2.77 11.50
C GLU A 186 20.84 -2.73 10.05
N ARG A 187 21.76 -3.04 9.11
CA ARG A 187 21.47 -2.99 7.66
C ARG A 187 20.30 -3.88 7.25
N ASP A 188 20.24 -5.11 7.77
CA ASP A 188 19.16 -6.04 7.45
C ASP A 188 17.80 -5.51 7.96
N ALA A 189 17.79 -4.88 9.13
CA ALA A 189 16.59 -4.24 9.66
C ALA A 189 16.16 -3.04 8.82
N LEU A 190 17.11 -2.25 8.28
CA LEU A 190 16.82 -1.16 7.36
C LEU A 190 16.26 -1.67 6.04
N MET A 191 16.86 -2.71 5.43
CA MET A 191 16.35 -3.32 4.19
C MET A 191 14.94 -3.88 4.39
N LYS A 192 14.70 -4.56 5.51
CA LYS A 192 13.35 -5.02 5.88
C LYS A 192 12.37 -3.84 5.99
N ASN A 193 12.76 -2.75 6.63
CA ASN A 193 11.93 -1.56 6.80
C ASN A 193 11.62 -0.87 5.45
N LEU A 194 12.57 -0.83 4.51
CA LEU A 194 12.32 -0.37 3.13
C LEU A 194 11.27 -1.26 2.45
N SER A 195 11.39 -2.59 2.56
CA SER A 195 10.42 -3.55 2.01
C SER A 195 9.03 -3.39 2.63
N GLU A 196 8.91 -3.16 3.94
CA GLU A 196 7.65 -2.89 4.65
C GLU A 196 6.97 -1.61 4.15
N ASN A 197 7.76 -0.63 3.69
CA ASN A 197 7.30 0.64 3.14
C ASN A 197 7.20 0.64 1.61
N ALA A 198 7.39 -0.53 0.97
CA ALA A 198 7.37 -0.71 -0.48
C ALA A 198 8.35 0.26 -1.19
N ILE A 199 9.53 0.48 -0.63
CA ILE A 199 10.57 1.36 -1.17
C ILE A 199 11.67 0.50 -1.81
N PRO A 200 12.05 0.78 -3.08
CA PRO A 200 13.12 0.04 -3.74
C PRO A 200 14.48 0.34 -3.09
N GLU A 201 15.34 -0.67 -2.95
CA GLU A 201 16.67 -0.50 -2.35
C GLU A 201 17.56 0.47 -3.13
N SER A 202 17.32 0.61 -4.45
CA SER A 202 17.99 1.57 -5.32
C SER A 202 17.78 3.04 -4.91
N ILE A 203 16.83 3.34 -4.03
CA ILE A 203 16.53 4.69 -3.52
C ILE A 203 17.79 5.39 -2.96
N VAL A 204 18.73 4.64 -2.41
CA VAL A 204 19.99 5.15 -1.82
C VAL A 204 20.89 5.89 -2.82
N SER A 205 20.63 5.72 -4.11
CA SER A 205 21.37 6.40 -5.20
C SER A 205 20.50 7.27 -6.09
N MET A 206 19.19 7.34 -5.80
CA MET A 206 18.23 8.04 -6.66
C MET A 206 18.26 9.55 -6.44
N THR A 207 18.21 10.28 -7.55
CA THR A 207 18.07 11.75 -7.63
C THR A 207 16.76 12.11 -8.32
N VAL A 208 16.52 13.39 -8.54
CA VAL A 208 15.35 13.87 -9.30
C VAL A 208 15.23 13.24 -10.69
N GLU A 209 16.33 12.91 -11.33
CA GLU A 209 16.36 12.26 -12.65
C GLU A 209 15.73 10.87 -12.64
N ASN A 210 15.75 10.20 -11.50
CA ASN A 210 15.16 8.86 -11.30
C ASN A 210 13.74 8.89 -10.74
N TYR A 211 13.12 10.08 -10.61
CA TYR A 211 11.84 10.20 -9.92
C TYR A 211 10.71 9.39 -10.56
N ASP A 212 10.60 9.40 -11.89
CA ASP A 212 9.57 8.65 -12.61
C ASP A 212 9.81 7.13 -12.52
N ASP A 213 11.07 6.68 -12.57
CA ASP A 213 11.46 5.27 -12.37
C ASP A 213 11.13 4.83 -10.93
N PHE A 214 11.46 5.67 -9.94
CA PHE A 214 11.09 5.42 -8.55
C PHE A 214 9.58 5.21 -8.38
N LEU A 215 8.75 6.09 -8.96
CA LEU A 215 7.30 5.97 -8.89
C LEU A 215 6.82 4.65 -9.51
N ALA A 216 7.38 4.27 -10.66
CA ALA A 216 7.02 3.04 -11.36
C ALA A 216 7.39 1.80 -10.54
N ASP A 217 8.61 1.73 -10.02
CA ASP A 217 9.08 0.60 -9.22
C ASP A 217 8.35 0.50 -7.88
N ARG A 218 8.11 1.65 -7.23
CA ARG A 218 7.35 1.65 -5.97
C ARG A 218 5.92 1.18 -6.15
N ARG A 219 5.22 1.54 -7.24
CA ARG A 219 3.87 1.04 -7.53
C ARG A 219 3.84 -0.48 -7.65
N LYS A 220 4.85 -1.09 -8.26
CA LYS A 220 4.99 -2.56 -8.32
C LYS A 220 5.18 -3.18 -6.94
N LEU A 221 6.05 -2.60 -6.12
CA LEU A 221 6.28 -3.06 -4.74
C LEU A 221 5.04 -2.90 -3.86
N MET A 222 4.30 -1.80 -4.01
CA MET A 222 3.01 -1.60 -3.34
C MET A 222 2.01 -2.68 -3.75
N ALA A 223 1.89 -2.99 -5.05
CA ALA A 223 1.01 -4.03 -5.55
C ALA A 223 1.40 -5.43 -5.01
N GLN A 224 2.70 -5.74 -4.93
CA GLN A 224 3.19 -6.99 -4.35
C GLN A 224 2.86 -7.11 -2.85
N LEU A 225 2.98 -6.01 -2.08
CA LEU A 225 2.59 -5.99 -0.68
C LEU A 225 1.08 -6.22 -0.51
N MET A 226 0.26 -5.59 -1.35
CA MET A 226 -1.19 -5.78 -1.37
C MET A 226 -1.57 -7.21 -1.77
N MET A 227 -0.86 -7.83 -2.71
CA MET A 227 -1.06 -9.22 -3.10
C MET A 227 -0.75 -10.17 -1.91
N ARG A 228 0.36 -9.94 -1.18
CA ARG A 228 0.68 -10.73 0.03
C ARG A 228 -0.42 -10.61 1.09
N TYR A 229 -0.88 -9.38 1.33
CA TYR A 229 -2.00 -9.13 2.24
C TYR A 229 -3.25 -9.90 1.83
N TYR A 230 -3.67 -9.77 0.57
CA TYR A 230 -4.87 -10.43 0.05
C TYR A 230 -4.78 -11.96 0.13
N LYS A 231 -3.62 -12.53 -0.20
CA LYS A 231 -3.39 -13.99 -0.10
C LYS A 231 -3.36 -14.49 1.34
N GLY A 232 -3.03 -13.64 2.30
CA GLY A 232 -3.00 -13.96 3.73
C GLY A 232 -4.33 -13.75 4.47
N LEU A 233 -5.33 -13.13 3.82
CA LEU A 233 -6.68 -13.05 4.33
C LEU A 233 -7.34 -14.42 4.26
#